data_d6132741bef1b6c4a7064d13a212c5d4
#
_entry.id   d6132741bef1b6c4a7064d13a212c5d4
#
_cell.length_a   1.000
_cell.length_b   1.000
_cell.length_c   1.000
_cell.angle_alpha   90.00
_cell.angle_beta   90.00
_cell.angle_gamma   90.00
#
_symmetry.space_group_name_H-M   'P 1'
#
loop_
_entity.id
_entity.type
_entity.pdbx_description
1 polymer ?
#
loop_
_entity_poly.entity_id
_entity_poly.type
_entity_poly.pdbx_seq_one_letter_code
_entity_poly.pdbx_strand_id
1 'polypeptide(L)'
;MIEVKGLTKYYGELAAIHDLNFSIGRGEVIGFLGLNGAGKTTALKILGCVLLPTAGEVTVDGIDIARDPHAVRRRIGFLPDTPPLYNEMTVGRYLAFAAELRGVPAAEAPRAVADAEDKTATREVHDQPISSLSHGYRQRVGVAQALVHQPKLLILDEPTSGLDPVQIVEMRATIRALRGEHTILLSSHILSEISQTCDRLLVIQRGEIVAQGSEQQLATQLGGGGTIEVEVAAPAARAIEIARTVTGIGAGTVVREADGIALVSLEGSPDLRPKVARALVQNGIDLLRIDRGAARLESIFLKLTQDKDSPRNLPQ
;
A
#
# COMPACT_ATOMS: atom_id res chain seq x y z
N MET A 1 7.08 -17.18 0.79
CA MET A 1 8.12 -16.46 0.03
C MET A 1 9.00 -15.61 0.95
N ILE A 2 8.43 -14.80 1.82
CA ILE A 2 9.11 -14.04 2.86
C ILE A 2 8.61 -14.50 4.23
N GLU A 3 9.51 -14.65 5.19
CA GLU A 3 9.19 -14.79 6.61
C GLU A 3 9.97 -13.78 7.40
N VAL A 4 9.28 -13.06 8.29
CA VAL A 4 9.84 -12.02 9.17
C VAL A 4 9.43 -12.35 10.60
N LYS A 5 10.41 -12.44 11.50
CA LYS A 5 10.22 -12.78 12.91
C LYS A 5 10.99 -11.81 13.79
N GLY A 6 10.28 -11.07 14.62
CA GLY A 6 10.86 -10.16 15.62
C GLY A 6 11.70 -9.04 15.00
N LEU A 7 11.45 -8.64 13.75
CA LEU A 7 12.29 -7.70 13.03
C LEU A 7 12.29 -6.34 13.72
N THR A 8 13.48 -5.91 14.17
CA THR A 8 13.68 -4.69 14.92
C THR A 8 14.85 -3.88 14.36
N LYS A 9 14.68 -2.55 14.28
CA LYS A 9 15.75 -1.63 13.87
C LYS A 9 15.77 -0.38 14.74
N TYR A 10 16.91 -0.15 15.37
CA TYR A 10 17.21 1.08 16.08
C TYR A 10 18.15 1.98 15.28
N TYR A 11 17.95 3.29 15.36
CA TYR A 11 18.89 4.34 14.97
C TYR A 11 19.24 5.14 16.24
N GLY A 12 20.36 4.81 16.86
CA GLY A 12 20.66 5.27 18.22
C GLY A 12 19.60 4.74 19.19
N GLU A 13 18.95 5.63 19.92
CA GLU A 13 17.87 5.29 20.85
C GLU A 13 16.47 5.20 20.19
N LEU A 14 16.35 5.63 18.94
CA LEU A 14 15.07 5.63 18.23
C LEU A 14 14.79 4.26 17.62
N ALA A 15 13.73 3.59 18.08
CA ALA A 15 13.18 2.41 17.42
C ALA A 15 12.42 2.85 16.16
N ALA A 16 13.01 2.62 14.98
CA ALA A 16 12.33 2.90 13.71
C ALA A 16 11.31 1.81 13.36
N ILE A 17 11.62 0.55 13.68
CA ILE A 17 10.71 -0.60 13.65
C ILE A 17 11.00 -1.47 14.87
N HIS A 18 9.94 -2.10 15.39
CA HIS A 18 10.01 -2.92 16.60
C HIS A 18 9.14 -4.16 16.45
N ASP A 19 9.73 -5.32 16.64
CA ASP A 19 9.07 -6.64 16.69
C ASP A 19 8.08 -6.91 15.53
N LEU A 20 8.48 -6.61 14.29
CA LEU A 20 7.63 -6.92 13.15
C LEU A 20 7.59 -8.42 12.89
N ASN A 21 6.38 -8.95 12.81
CA ASN A 21 6.11 -10.37 12.57
C ASN A 21 5.10 -10.52 11.44
N PHE A 22 5.50 -11.07 10.29
CA PHE A 22 4.61 -11.33 9.16
C PHE A 22 5.21 -12.31 8.16
N SER A 23 4.37 -12.86 7.30
CA SER A 23 4.78 -13.70 6.19
C SER A 23 4.10 -13.27 4.89
N ILE A 24 4.76 -13.50 3.76
CA ILE A 24 4.24 -13.23 2.42
C ILE A 24 4.36 -14.51 1.59
N GLY A 25 3.25 -14.96 1.00
CA GLY A 25 3.17 -16.09 0.09
C GLY A 25 3.80 -15.78 -1.28
N ARG A 26 3.98 -16.82 -2.11
CA ARG A 26 4.42 -16.62 -3.49
C ARG A 26 3.28 -16.09 -4.35
N GLY A 27 3.59 -15.15 -5.25
CA GLY A 27 2.63 -14.55 -6.18
C GLY A 27 1.64 -13.57 -5.54
N GLU A 28 1.71 -13.31 -4.22
CA GLU A 28 0.90 -12.30 -3.55
C GLU A 28 1.37 -10.88 -3.86
N VAL A 29 0.42 -9.97 -3.96
CA VAL A 29 0.67 -8.52 -3.97
C VAL A 29 0.27 -7.94 -2.63
N ILE A 30 1.26 -7.54 -1.83
CA ILE A 30 1.09 -7.05 -0.47
C ILE A 30 1.34 -5.55 -0.41
N GLY A 31 0.42 -4.85 0.23
CA GLY A 31 0.55 -3.42 0.51
C GLY A 31 1.08 -3.15 1.92
N PHE A 32 2.11 -2.34 2.03
CA PHE A 32 2.66 -1.87 3.30
C PHE A 32 2.19 -0.43 3.55
N LEU A 33 1.10 -0.28 4.28
CA LEU A 33 0.40 0.98 4.50
C LEU A 33 0.82 1.64 5.81
N GLY A 34 1.13 2.93 5.79
CA GLY A 34 1.45 3.68 7.00
C GLY A 34 1.80 5.13 6.68
N LEU A 35 1.72 6.01 7.67
CA LEU A 35 2.14 7.40 7.51
C LEU A 35 3.65 7.52 7.27
N ASN A 36 4.08 8.72 6.85
CA ASN A 36 5.49 9.06 6.79
C ASN A 36 6.11 8.97 8.20
N GLY A 37 7.28 8.31 8.29
CA GLY A 37 7.94 8.02 9.56
C GLY A 37 7.41 6.79 10.32
N ALA A 38 6.40 6.06 9.80
CA ALA A 38 5.89 4.85 10.44
C ALA A 38 6.87 3.65 10.43
N GLY A 39 7.97 3.71 9.65
CA GLY A 39 8.96 2.63 9.55
C GLY A 39 8.94 1.86 8.23
N LYS A 40 8.04 2.19 7.28
CA LYS A 40 7.91 1.49 5.98
C LYS A 40 9.24 1.34 5.25
N THR A 41 9.86 2.46 4.89
CA THR A 41 11.14 2.49 4.15
C THR A 41 12.26 1.75 4.88
N THR A 42 12.29 1.81 6.23
CA THR A 42 13.27 1.05 7.02
C THR A 42 13.07 -0.45 6.86
N ALA A 43 11.83 -0.93 6.98
CA ALA A 43 11.51 -2.34 6.77
C ALA A 43 11.84 -2.79 5.34
N LEU A 44 11.42 -2.02 4.32
CA LEU A 44 11.71 -2.34 2.92
C LEU A 44 13.21 -2.37 2.59
N LYS A 45 14.00 -1.46 3.15
CA LYS A 45 15.47 -1.46 3.00
C LYS A 45 16.11 -2.70 3.61
N ILE A 46 15.59 -3.20 4.74
CA ILE A 46 16.09 -4.44 5.34
C ILE A 46 15.72 -5.62 4.45
N LEU A 47 14.46 -5.73 4.03
CA LEU A 47 14.01 -6.79 3.12
C LEU A 47 14.76 -6.77 1.77
N GLY A 48 15.12 -5.58 1.29
CA GLY A 48 15.95 -5.36 0.08
C GLY A 48 17.45 -5.63 0.29
N CYS A 49 17.88 -6.08 1.47
CA CYS A 49 19.28 -6.27 1.83
C CYS A 49 20.15 -5.00 1.67
N VAL A 50 19.57 -3.81 1.82
CA VAL A 50 20.25 -2.51 1.80
C VAL A 50 20.65 -2.08 3.21
N LEU A 51 19.90 -2.52 4.21
CA LEU A 51 20.09 -2.20 5.63
C LEU A 51 20.07 -3.48 6.45
N LEU A 52 20.95 -3.57 7.45
CA LEU A 52 20.94 -4.69 8.40
C LEU A 52 19.95 -4.41 9.54
N PRO A 53 19.20 -5.43 10.01
CA PRO A 53 18.39 -5.33 11.22
C PRO A 53 19.27 -5.16 12.47
N THR A 54 18.69 -4.65 13.56
CA THR A 54 19.31 -4.68 14.88
C THR A 54 19.04 -6.02 15.58
N ALA A 55 17.83 -6.57 15.38
CA ALA A 55 17.42 -7.87 15.89
C ALA A 55 16.33 -8.48 15.00
N GLY A 56 16.05 -9.77 15.22
CA GLY A 56 15.06 -10.53 14.47
C GLY A 56 15.65 -11.25 13.26
N GLU A 57 14.81 -12.08 12.65
CA GLU A 57 15.18 -12.94 11.53
C GLU A 57 14.32 -12.63 10.31
N VAL A 58 14.94 -12.59 9.14
CA VAL A 58 14.26 -12.44 7.86
C VAL A 58 14.78 -13.47 6.89
N THR A 59 13.87 -14.24 6.29
CA THR A 59 14.20 -15.15 5.20
C THR A 59 13.44 -14.79 3.93
N VAL A 60 14.12 -14.89 2.80
CA VAL A 60 13.54 -14.72 1.47
C VAL A 60 13.82 -15.98 0.66
N ASP A 61 12.75 -16.63 0.21
CA ASP A 61 12.82 -17.94 -0.50
C ASP A 61 13.63 -18.99 0.28
N GLY A 62 13.51 -18.96 1.62
CA GLY A 62 14.21 -19.86 2.55
C GLY A 62 15.67 -19.46 2.84
N ILE A 63 16.16 -18.34 2.32
CA ILE A 63 17.52 -17.84 2.53
C ILE A 63 17.50 -16.72 3.54
N ASP A 64 18.28 -16.84 4.61
CA ASP A 64 18.47 -15.81 5.61
C ASP A 64 19.25 -14.61 5.03
N ILE A 65 18.66 -13.40 5.15
CA ILE A 65 19.26 -12.17 4.60
C ILE A 65 20.59 -11.78 5.27
N ALA A 66 20.80 -12.18 6.51
CA ALA A 66 22.03 -11.89 7.25
C ALA A 66 23.17 -12.85 6.90
N ARG A 67 22.82 -14.11 6.57
CA ARG A 67 23.79 -15.16 6.24
C ARG A 67 24.27 -15.10 4.80
N ASP A 68 23.33 -14.94 3.84
CA ASP A 68 23.68 -14.86 2.41
C ASP A 68 22.88 -13.74 1.70
N PRO A 69 23.23 -12.47 1.97
CA PRO A 69 22.56 -11.33 1.33
C PRO A 69 22.77 -11.31 -0.19
N HIS A 70 23.85 -11.90 -0.70
CA HIS A 70 24.12 -11.93 -2.14
C HIS A 70 23.16 -12.88 -2.88
N ALA A 71 22.91 -14.07 -2.32
CA ALA A 71 21.93 -14.99 -2.90
C ALA A 71 20.52 -14.42 -2.83
N VAL A 72 20.20 -13.66 -1.78
CA VAL A 72 18.91 -12.97 -1.64
C VAL A 72 18.78 -11.84 -2.66
N ARG A 73 19.79 -10.96 -2.82
CA ARG A 73 19.76 -9.85 -3.79
C ARG A 73 19.55 -10.31 -5.23
N ARG A 74 20.01 -11.51 -5.61
CA ARG A 74 19.72 -12.07 -6.94
C ARG A 74 18.26 -12.46 -7.15
N ARG A 75 17.48 -12.60 -6.08
CA ARG A 75 16.06 -12.95 -6.09
C ARG A 75 15.12 -11.77 -5.91
N ILE A 76 15.68 -10.60 -5.58
CA ILE A 76 14.93 -9.40 -5.23
C ILE A 76 15.18 -8.30 -6.25
N GLY A 77 14.12 -7.72 -6.78
CA GLY A 77 14.13 -6.41 -7.40
C GLY A 77 13.75 -5.36 -6.36
N PHE A 78 14.48 -4.28 -6.26
CA PHE A 78 14.21 -3.21 -5.31
C PHE A 78 14.18 -1.85 -5.98
N LEU A 79 13.05 -1.16 -5.82
CA LEU A 79 12.88 0.24 -6.17
C LEU A 79 12.77 1.03 -4.86
N PRO A 80 13.75 1.82 -4.46
CA PRO A 80 13.62 2.78 -3.36
C PRO A 80 12.74 3.96 -3.77
N ASP A 81 12.26 4.73 -2.79
CA ASP A 81 11.45 5.95 -2.96
C ASP A 81 12.04 6.93 -4.00
N THR A 82 13.36 7.10 -3.98
CA THR A 82 14.08 7.82 -5.05
C THR A 82 14.82 6.80 -5.91
N PRO A 83 14.42 6.60 -7.18
CA PRO A 83 15.09 5.66 -8.08
C PRO A 83 16.58 6.00 -8.27
N PRO A 84 17.50 5.02 -8.14
CA PRO A 84 18.95 5.25 -8.24
C PRO A 84 19.39 5.33 -9.71
N LEU A 85 18.94 6.35 -10.42
CA LEU A 85 19.15 6.50 -11.85
C LEU A 85 20.47 7.25 -12.16
N TYR A 86 21.14 6.85 -13.23
CA TYR A 86 22.31 7.54 -13.79
C TYR A 86 21.86 8.47 -14.94
N ASN A 87 21.76 9.76 -14.64
CA ASN A 87 21.15 10.75 -15.52
C ASN A 87 21.84 10.89 -16.89
N GLU A 88 23.15 10.62 -16.99
CA GLU A 88 23.96 10.71 -18.21
C GLU A 88 23.82 9.48 -19.12
N MET A 89 23.23 8.39 -18.61
CA MET A 89 23.01 7.19 -19.40
C MET A 89 21.68 7.28 -20.16
N THR A 90 21.61 6.60 -21.31
CA THR A 90 20.31 6.30 -21.93
C THR A 90 19.59 5.20 -21.14
N VAL A 91 18.27 5.12 -21.27
CA VAL A 91 17.46 4.09 -20.60
C VAL A 91 17.99 2.69 -20.89
N GLY A 92 18.17 2.35 -22.16
CA GLY A 92 18.67 1.02 -22.55
C GLY A 92 20.04 0.70 -21.99
N ARG A 93 20.98 1.66 -21.99
CA ARG A 93 22.32 1.47 -21.40
C ARG A 93 22.24 1.27 -19.90
N TYR A 94 21.42 2.05 -19.22
CA TYR A 94 21.22 1.92 -17.77
C TYR A 94 20.62 0.57 -17.42
N LEU A 95 19.60 0.10 -18.13
CA LEU A 95 18.98 -1.20 -17.89
C LEU A 95 19.96 -2.35 -18.20
N ALA A 96 20.77 -2.26 -19.26
CA ALA A 96 21.82 -3.24 -19.53
C ALA A 96 22.86 -3.31 -18.40
N PHE A 97 23.29 -2.15 -17.90
CA PHE A 97 24.18 -2.07 -16.74
C PHE A 97 23.55 -2.68 -15.49
N ALA A 98 22.27 -2.39 -15.23
CA ALA A 98 21.55 -2.99 -14.09
C ALA A 98 21.45 -4.52 -14.22
N ALA A 99 21.20 -5.04 -15.43
CA ALA A 99 21.17 -6.46 -15.71
C ALA A 99 22.52 -7.13 -15.41
N GLU A 100 23.61 -6.53 -15.86
CA GLU A 100 24.97 -7.03 -15.61
C GLU A 100 25.29 -7.08 -14.11
N LEU A 101 24.99 -6.01 -13.36
CA LEU A 101 25.17 -5.96 -11.91
C LEU A 101 24.38 -7.04 -11.17
N ARG A 102 23.25 -7.48 -11.72
CA ARG A 102 22.41 -8.54 -11.17
C ARG A 102 22.80 -9.93 -11.65
N GLY A 103 23.84 -10.06 -12.47
CA GLY A 103 24.41 -11.31 -12.96
C GLY A 103 23.65 -11.92 -14.14
N VAL A 104 22.89 -11.11 -14.90
CA VAL A 104 22.32 -11.55 -16.18
C VAL A 104 23.46 -11.74 -17.18
N PRO A 105 23.57 -12.93 -17.82
CA PRO A 105 24.60 -13.15 -18.81
C PRO A 105 24.56 -12.12 -19.95
N ALA A 106 25.72 -11.67 -20.43
CA ALA A 106 25.79 -10.64 -21.48
C ALA A 106 25.00 -10.99 -22.75
N ALA A 107 24.94 -12.27 -23.11
CA ALA A 107 24.17 -12.77 -24.25
C ALA A 107 22.63 -12.65 -24.04
N GLU A 108 22.16 -12.63 -22.80
CA GLU A 108 20.74 -12.56 -22.43
C GLU A 108 20.32 -11.12 -22.11
N ALA A 109 21.26 -10.23 -21.80
CA ALA A 109 20.99 -8.88 -21.37
C ALA A 109 20.09 -8.09 -22.36
N PRO A 110 20.28 -8.13 -23.70
CA PRO A 110 19.40 -7.41 -24.63
C PRO A 110 17.94 -7.87 -24.54
N ARG A 111 17.71 -9.17 -24.37
CA ARG A 111 16.37 -9.75 -24.21
C ARG A 111 15.75 -9.35 -22.87
N ALA A 112 16.53 -9.40 -21.81
CA ALA A 112 16.08 -9.03 -20.45
C ALA A 112 15.69 -7.54 -20.39
N VAL A 113 16.48 -6.66 -21.02
CA VAL A 113 16.18 -5.24 -21.15
C VAL A 113 14.87 -5.03 -21.92
N ALA A 114 14.74 -5.66 -23.09
CA ALA A 114 13.53 -5.54 -23.91
C ALA A 114 12.26 -5.98 -23.16
N ASP A 115 12.33 -7.11 -22.45
CA ASP A 115 11.22 -7.62 -21.63
C ASP A 115 10.85 -6.66 -20.48
N ALA A 116 11.85 -6.10 -19.79
CA ALA A 116 11.63 -5.12 -18.72
C ALA A 116 11.01 -3.82 -19.26
N GLU A 117 11.46 -3.34 -20.42
CA GLU A 117 10.91 -2.15 -21.08
C GLU A 117 9.47 -2.35 -21.54
N ASP A 118 9.16 -3.51 -22.11
CA ASP A 118 7.78 -3.84 -22.52
C ASP A 118 6.84 -3.88 -21.33
N LYS A 119 7.26 -4.53 -20.22
CA LYS A 119 6.47 -4.63 -18.99
C LYS A 119 6.22 -3.29 -18.32
N THR A 120 7.11 -2.31 -18.51
CA THR A 120 7.02 -0.99 -17.86
C THR A 120 6.64 0.14 -18.81
N ALA A 121 6.35 -0.18 -20.08
CA ALA A 121 6.06 0.79 -21.13
C ALA A 121 7.14 1.89 -21.26
N THR A 122 8.42 1.48 -21.28
CA THR A 122 9.57 2.37 -21.40
C THR A 122 10.35 2.20 -22.71
N ARG A 123 9.92 1.29 -23.60
CA ARG A 123 10.60 1.00 -24.86
C ARG A 123 10.75 2.22 -25.77
N GLU A 124 9.76 3.09 -25.82
CA GLU A 124 9.78 4.29 -26.66
C GLU A 124 10.84 5.32 -26.24
N VAL A 125 11.33 5.22 -24.99
CA VAL A 125 12.37 6.10 -24.44
C VAL A 125 13.75 5.41 -24.34
N HIS A 126 13.93 4.22 -24.93
CA HIS A 126 15.15 3.39 -24.85
C HIS A 126 16.44 4.19 -25.11
N ASP A 127 16.45 4.99 -26.18
CA ASP A 127 17.61 5.77 -26.60
C ASP A 127 17.70 7.16 -25.96
N GLN A 128 16.69 7.55 -25.16
CA GLN A 128 16.67 8.86 -24.53
C GLN A 128 17.56 8.89 -23.27
N PRO A 129 18.30 9.99 -23.05
CA PRO A 129 19.01 10.21 -21.78
C PRO A 129 18.01 10.28 -20.61
N ILE A 130 18.34 9.63 -19.50
CA ILE A 130 17.47 9.62 -18.29
C ILE A 130 17.23 11.04 -17.76
N SER A 131 18.20 11.95 -17.94
CA SER A 131 18.06 13.37 -17.58
C SER A 131 16.90 14.08 -18.27
N SER A 132 16.54 13.66 -19.48
CA SER A 132 15.46 14.28 -20.27
C SER A 132 14.05 13.75 -19.96
N LEU A 133 13.95 12.69 -19.15
CA LEU A 133 12.69 12.03 -18.86
C LEU A 133 11.85 12.80 -17.86
N SER A 134 10.51 12.74 -18.02
CA SER A 134 9.57 13.15 -17.00
C SER A 134 9.71 12.33 -15.71
N HIS A 135 9.15 12.82 -14.61
CA HIS A 135 9.17 12.07 -13.35
C HIS A 135 8.51 10.69 -13.48
N GLY A 136 7.38 10.59 -14.19
CA GLY A 136 6.69 9.32 -14.42
C GLY A 136 7.54 8.31 -15.21
N TYR A 137 8.22 8.74 -16.25
CA TYR A 137 9.14 7.86 -16.96
C TYR A 137 10.33 7.43 -16.10
N ARG A 138 10.88 8.31 -15.27
CA ARG A 138 11.94 7.94 -14.32
C ARG A 138 11.48 6.87 -13.34
N GLN A 139 10.26 6.97 -12.82
CA GLN A 139 9.67 5.94 -11.96
C GLN A 139 9.50 4.61 -12.70
N ARG A 140 9.01 4.61 -13.94
CA ARG A 140 8.89 3.40 -14.76
C ARG A 140 10.25 2.76 -15.07
N VAL A 141 11.27 3.56 -15.40
CA VAL A 141 12.65 3.08 -15.57
C VAL A 141 13.18 2.50 -14.25
N GLY A 142 12.84 3.10 -13.10
CA GLY A 142 13.14 2.56 -11.78
C GLY A 142 12.50 1.18 -11.53
N VAL A 143 11.25 0.98 -11.96
CA VAL A 143 10.60 -0.35 -11.92
C VAL A 143 11.29 -1.31 -12.91
N ALA A 144 11.60 -0.87 -14.14
CA ALA A 144 12.28 -1.69 -15.15
C ALA A 144 13.63 -2.22 -14.64
N GLN A 145 14.46 -1.38 -13.99
CA GLN A 145 15.72 -1.82 -13.41
C GLN A 145 15.53 -2.86 -12.31
N ALA A 146 14.45 -2.76 -11.52
CA ALA A 146 14.15 -3.76 -10.51
C ALA A 146 13.68 -5.08 -11.12
N LEU A 147 13.13 -5.08 -12.34
CA LEU A 147 12.60 -6.24 -13.06
C LEU A 147 13.61 -6.93 -13.97
N VAL A 148 14.65 -6.23 -14.45
CA VAL A 148 15.51 -6.67 -15.55
C VAL A 148 16.15 -8.05 -15.38
N HIS A 149 16.37 -8.51 -14.14
CA HIS A 149 16.92 -9.83 -13.82
C HIS A 149 15.84 -10.85 -13.41
N GLN A 150 14.57 -10.58 -13.70
CA GLN A 150 13.41 -11.43 -13.43
C GLN A 150 13.35 -11.93 -11.96
N PRO A 151 13.29 -11.02 -10.99
CA PRO A 151 13.33 -11.38 -9.57
C PRO A 151 12.07 -12.16 -9.18
N LYS A 152 12.18 -13.03 -8.17
CA LYS A 152 11.01 -13.70 -7.57
C LYS A 152 10.20 -12.77 -6.66
N LEU A 153 10.86 -11.77 -6.08
CA LEU A 153 10.28 -10.77 -5.19
C LEU A 153 10.59 -9.37 -5.72
N LEU A 154 9.56 -8.56 -5.88
CA LEU A 154 9.67 -7.14 -6.23
C LEU A 154 9.27 -6.30 -5.02
N ILE A 155 10.16 -5.45 -4.56
CA ILE A 155 9.95 -4.52 -3.45
C ILE A 155 9.93 -3.11 -4.03
N LEU A 156 8.81 -2.40 -3.87
CA LEU A 156 8.59 -1.05 -4.41
C LEU A 156 8.26 -0.09 -3.27
N ASP A 157 9.16 0.87 -3.01
CA ASP A 157 8.93 1.89 -1.98
C ASP A 157 8.30 3.13 -2.62
N GLU A 158 7.03 3.41 -2.28
CA GLU A 158 6.22 4.54 -2.76
C GLU A 158 6.25 4.69 -4.31
N PRO A 159 5.95 3.63 -5.12
CA PRO A 159 6.15 3.65 -6.57
C PRO A 159 5.29 4.68 -7.31
N THR A 160 4.24 5.21 -6.68
CA THR A 160 3.30 6.21 -7.22
C THR A 160 3.57 7.63 -6.72
N SER A 161 4.59 7.81 -5.86
CA SER A 161 4.89 9.11 -5.25
C SER A 161 5.23 10.17 -6.31
N GLY A 162 4.58 11.34 -6.22
CA GLY A 162 4.83 12.47 -7.13
C GLY A 162 4.30 12.30 -8.56
N LEU A 163 3.54 11.25 -8.84
CA LEU A 163 2.88 11.03 -10.12
C LEU A 163 1.54 11.78 -10.19
N ASP A 164 1.16 12.20 -11.38
CA ASP A 164 -0.18 12.73 -11.63
C ASP A 164 -1.24 11.59 -11.63
N PRO A 165 -2.55 11.91 -11.55
CA PRO A 165 -3.61 10.90 -11.46
C PRO A 165 -3.62 9.89 -12.62
N VAL A 166 -3.26 10.31 -13.84
CA VAL A 166 -3.21 9.40 -15.00
C VAL A 166 -2.04 8.44 -14.87
N GLN A 167 -0.87 8.95 -14.53
CA GLN A 167 0.34 8.14 -14.30
C GLN A 167 0.18 7.16 -13.15
N ILE A 168 -0.55 7.54 -12.07
CA ILE A 168 -0.88 6.63 -10.97
C ILE A 168 -1.69 5.43 -11.46
N VAL A 169 -2.71 5.66 -12.30
CA VAL A 169 -3.54 4.59 -12.89
C VAL A 169 -2.68 3.66 -13.74
N GLU A 170 -1.82 4.22 -14.58
CA GLU A 170 -0.92 3.46 -15.45
C GLU A 170 0.12 2.66 -14.64
N MET A 171 0.74 3.25 -13.62
CA MET A 171 1.68 2.54 -12.74
C MET A 171 1.00 1.38 -12.01
N ARG A 172 -0.21 1.58 -11.52
CA ARG A 172 -1.00 0.51 -10.90
C ARG A 172 -1.34 -0.61 -11.89
N ALA A 173 -1.67 -0.28 -13.13
CA ALA A 173 -1.90 -1.27 -14.17
C ALA A 173 -0.63 -2.08 -14.45
N THR A 174 0.53 -1.41 -14.53
CA THR A 174 1.84 -2.06 -14.66
C THR A 174 2.10 -3.03 -13.50
N ILE A 175 1.94 -2.59 -12.25
CA ILE A 175 2.16 -3.44 -11.07
C ILE A 175 1.20 -4.65 -11.07
N ARG A 176 -0.07 -4.45 -11.44
CA ARG A 176 -1.04 -5.55 -11.53
C ARG A 176 -0.69 -6.57 -12.60
N ALA A 177 -0.16 -6.12 -13.75
CA ALA A 177 0.24 -7.01 -14.83
C ALA A 177 1.43 -7.93 -14.43
N LEU A 178 2.23 -7.53 -13.44
CA LEU A 178 3.32 -8.33 -12.89
C LEU A 178 2.86 -9.40 -11.90
N ARG A 179 1.57 -9.37 -11.49
CA ARG A 179 0.98 -10.34 -10.58
C ARG A 179 1.06 -11.75 -11.15
N GLY A 180 1.32 -12.72 -10.28
CA GLY A 180 1.46 -14.13 -10.65
C GLY A 180 2.86 -14.52 -11.12
N GLU A 181 3.56 -13.65 -11.85
CA GLU A 181 4.96 -13.85 -12.21
C GLU A 181 5.89 -13.51 -11.05
N HIS A 182 5.55 -12.47 -10.29
CA HIS A 182 6.33 -11.97 -9.17
C HIS A 182 5.50 -11.94 -7.89
N THR A 183 6.15 -12.13 -6.75
CA THR A 183 5.63 -11.70 -5.45
C THR A 183 5.94 -10.22 -5.32
N ILE A 184 4.98 -9.39 -4.93
CA ILE A 184 5.17 -7.93 -4.90
C ILE A 184 4.87 -7.40 -3.51
N LEU A 185 5.80 -6.64 -2.96
CA LEU A 185 5.61 -5.86 -1.74
C LEU A 185 5.76 -4.38 -2.11
N LEU A 186 4.70 -3.62 -1.95
CA LEU A 186 4.74 -2.18 -2.23
C LEU A 186 4.31 -1.37 -1.03
N SER A 187 4.94 -0.22 -0.81
CA SER A 187 4.54 0.73 0.21
C SER A 187 3.70 1.86 -0.37
N SER A 188 2.80 2.39 0.43
CA SER A 188 2.13 3.67 0.20
C SER A 188 1.68 4.27 1.54
N HIS A 189 1.53 5.58 1.56
CA HIS A 189 0.84 6.29 2.64
C HIS A 189 -0.60 6.63 2.26
N ILE A 190 -1.04 6.31 1.03
CA ILE A 190 -2.37 6.57 0.49
C ILE A 190 -3.13 5.25 0.36
N LEU A 191 -4.18 5.10 1.18
CA LEU A 191 -4.95 3.87 1.24
C LEU A 191 -5.64 3.53 -0.09
N SER A 192 -6.27 4.51 -0.75
CA SER A 192 -6.99 4.30 -2.01
C SER A 192 -6.11 3.83 -3.17
N GLU A 193 -4.81 4.10 -3.10
CA GLU A 193 -3.85 3.60 -4.10
C GLU A 193 -3.51 2.13 -3.88
N ILE A 194 -3.32 1.74 -2.63
CA ILE A 194 -2.81 0.42 -2.27
C ILE A 194 -3.92 -0.63 -2.21
N SER A 195 -5.11 -0.26 -1.71
CA SER A 195 -6.24 -1.19 -1.57
C SER A 195 -6.74 -1.72 -2.92
N GLN A 196 -6.67 -0.91 -3.98
CA GLN A 196 -7.05 -1.32 -5.32
C GLN A 196 -6.02 -2.20 -6.02
N THR A 197 -4.80 -2.30 -5.50
CA THR A 197 -3.69 -2.99 -6.17
C THR A 197 -3.31 -4.28 -5.45
N CYS A 198 -3.49 -4.33 -4.13
CA CYS A 198 -2.99 -5.39 -3.27
C CYS A 198 -4.06 -6.41 -2.90
N ASP A 199 -3.63 -7.66 -2.67
CA ASP A 199 -4.48 -8.73 -2.15
C ASP A 199 -4.71 -8.59 -0.65
N ARG A 200 -3.67 -8.10 0.05
CA ARG A 200 -3.62 -7.95 1.49
C ARG A 200 -2.77 -6.75 1.87
N LEU A 201 -3.11 -6.14 2.98
CA LEU A 201 -2.41 -4.98 3.54
C LEU A 201 -1.77 -5.35 4.88
N LEU A 202 -0.61 -4.79 5.12
CA LEU A 202 0.07 -4.71 6.41
C LEU A 202 0.05 -3.25 6.83
N VAL A 203 -0.66 -2.93 7.89
CA VAL A 203 -0.76 -1.54 8.40
C VAL A 203 0.30 -1.36 9.47
N ILE A 204 1.25 -0.46 9.20
CA ILE A 204 2.32 -0.12 10.14
C ILE A 204 2.08 1.24 10.76
N GLN A 205 2.24 1.32 12.07
CA GLN A 205 2.17 2.55 12.85
C GLN A 205 3.28 2.54 13.91
N ARG A 206 4.03 3.63 14.01
CA ARG A 206 5.10 3.78 15.03
C ARG A 206 6.10 2.61 15.09
N GLY A 207 6.37 1.99 13.94
CA GLY A 207 7.32 0.89 13.84
C GLY A 207 6.75 -0.49 14.15
N GLU A 208 5.43 -0.64 14.36
CA GLU A 208 4.75 -1.90 14.67
C GLU A 208 3.64 -2.18 13.67
N ILE A 209 3.35 -3.46 13.39
CA ILE A 209 2.19 -3.86 12.60
C ILE A 209 0.96 -3.86 13.51
N VAL A 210 0.04 -2.91 13.26
CA VAL A 210 -1.19 -2.76 14.06
C VAL A 210 -2.36 -3.55 13.49
N ALA A 211 -2.33 -3.89 12.21
CA ALA A 211 -3.36 -4.71 11.57
C ALA A 211 -2.82 -5.35 10.28
N GLN A 212 -3.38 -6.50 9.91
CA GLN A 212 -3.07 -7.17 8.65
C GLN A 212 -4.27 -7.96 8.13
N GLY A 213 -4.45 -7.96 6.83
CA GLY A 213 -5.54 -8.69 6.17
C GLY A 213 -5.98 -8.07 4.86
N SER A 214 -7.02 -8.63 4.25
CA SER A 214 -7.71 -8.00 3.12
C SER A 214 -8.39 -6.69 3.57
N GLU A 215 -8.75 -5.85 2.62
CA GLU A 215 -9.49 -4.61 2.90
C GLU A 215 -10.73 -4.86 3.77
N GLN A 216 -11.49 -5.92 3.46
CA GLN A 216 -12.68 -6.31 4.23
C GLN A 216 -12.36 -6.77 5.65
N GLN A 217 -11.28 -7.55 5.82
CA GLN A 217 -10.83 -8.01 7.14
C GLN A 217 -10.36 -6.84 8.00
N LEU A 218 -9.60 -5.92 7.42
CA LEU A 218 -9.15 -4.71 8.12
C LEU A 218 -10.31 -3.81 8.52
N ALA A 219 -11.29 -3.63 7.63
CA ALA A 219 -12.51 -2.89 7.94
C ALA A 219 -13.27 -3.49 9.14
N THR A 220 -13.28 -4.82 9.24
CA THR A 220 -13.91 -5.53 10.37
C THR A 220 -13.08 -5.44 11.64
N GLN A 221 -11.77 -5.66 11.56
CA GLN A 221 -10.85 -5.63 12.71
C GLN A 221 -10.71 -4.25 13.33
N LEU A 222 -10.62 -3.22 12.51
CA LEU A 222 -10.34 -1.85 12.94
C LEU A 222 -11.60 -1.01 13.12
N GLY A 223 -12.71 -1.38 12.48
CA GLY A 223 -13.96 -0.60 12.41
C GLY A 223 -15.10 -1.12 13.28
N GLY A 224 -14.98 -2.33 13.85
CA GLY A 224 -15.88 -2.88 14.89
C GLY A 224 -17.38 -2.96 14.60
N GLY A 225 -17.87 -2.55 13.49
CA GLY A 225 -19.26 -2.61 13.05
C GLY A 225 -19.37 -1.99 11.68
N GLY A 226 -20.03 -2.65 10.74
CA GLY A 226 -20.25 -2.09 9.42
C GLY A 226 -20.84 -0.68 9.50
N THR A 227 -20.71 0.08 8.41
CA THR A 227 -21.42 1.34 8.28
C THR A 227 -22.55 1.22 7.26
N ILE A 228 -23.57 2.03 7.43
CA ILE A 228 -24.68 2.19 6.47
C ILE A 228 -24.62 3.61 5.93
N GLU A 229 -24.47 3.77 4.64
CA GLU A 229 -24.61 5.07 3.99
C GLU A 229 -26.03 5.30 3.58
N VAL A 230 -26.55 6.47 3.96
CA VAL A 230 -27.94 6.89 3.69
C VAL A 230 -27.95 8.25 3.05
N GLU A 231 -28.54 8.37 1.88
CA GLU A 231 -28.79 9.64 1.20
C GLU A 231 -30.26 9.98 1.30
N VAL A 232 -30.58 11.16 1.83
CA VAL A 232 -31.94 11.59 2.14
C VAL A 232 -32.19 13.03 1.66
N ALA A 233 -33.44 13.35 1.30
CA ALA A 233 -33.89 14.71 1.07
C ALA A 233 -34.40 15.33 2.37
N ALA A 234 -33.48 15.52 3.34
CA ALA A 234 -33.78 16.09 4.65
C ALA A 234 -32.48 16.55 5.32
N PRO A 235 -32.54 17.39 6.38
CA PRO A 235 -31.36 17.76 7.16
C PRO A 235 -30.71 16.53 7.78
N ALA A 236 -29.34 16.46 7.65
CA ALA A 236 -28.54 15.35 8.14
C ALA A 236 -28.78 15.02 9.63
N ALA A 237 -28.90 16.05 10.46
CA ALA A 237 -29.14 15.90 11.90
C ALA A 237 -30.42 15.11 12.20
N ARG A 238 -31.53 15.43 11.48
CA ARG A 238 -32.81 14.74 11.64
C ARG A 238 -32.73 13.28 11.18
N ALA A 239 -32.05 13.01 10.05
CA ALA A 239 -31.86 11.66 9.56
C ALA A 239 -31.05 10.80 10.56
N ILE A 240 -29.99 11.35 11.15
CA ILE A 240 -29.17 10.69 12.16
C ILE A 240 -29.99 10.39 13.43
N GLU A 241 -30.76 11.37 13.91
CA GLU A 241 -31.60 11.21 15.09
C GLU A 241 -32.60 10.06 14.94
N ILE A 242 -33.31 10.01 13.81
CA ILE A 242 -34.28 8.93 13.51
C ILE A 242 -33.58 7.58 13.35
N ALA A 243 -32.45 7.55 12.61
CA ALA A 243 -31.72 6.30 12.41
C ALA A 243 -31.22 5.70 13.76
N ARG A 244 -30.85 6.53 14.72
CA ARG A 244 -30.43 6.10 16.07
C ARG A 244 -31.53 5.45 16.90
N THR A 245 -32.79 5.60 16.55
CA THR A 245 -33.91 4.87 17.19
C THR A 245 -33.88 3.38 16.85
N VAL A 246 -33.18 2.99 15.79
CA VAL A 246 -33.03 1.58 15.41
C VAL A 246 -31.96 0.93 16.28
N THR A 247 -32.35 -0.08 17.05
CA THR A 247 -31.43 -0.83 17.90
C THR A 247 -30.27 -1.41 17.08
N GLY A 248 -29.04 -1.10 17.49
CA GLY A 248 -27.80 -1.52 16.82
C GLY A 248 -27.20 -0.47 15.88
N ILE A 249 -27.81 0.73 15.79
CA ILE A 249 -27.21 1.91 15.15
C ILE A 249 -26.52 2.76 16.21
N GLY A 250 -25.25 3.06 15.97
CA GLY A 250 -24.40 3.89 16.83
C GLY A 250 -24.33 5.35 16.38
N ALA A 251 -23.12 5.87 16.31
CA ALA A 251 -22.89 7.25 15.88
C ALA A 251 -23.23 7.45 14.38
N GLY A 252 -23.73 8.64 14.04
CA GLY A 252 -23.92 9.09 12.66
C GLY A 252 -23.00 10.26 12.36
N THR A 253 -22.37 10.24 11.20
CA THR A 253 -21.49 11.31 10.70
C THR A 253 -22.03 11.88 9.40
N VAL A 254 -22.04 13.20 9.27
CA VAL A 254 -22.41 13.88 8.01
C VAL A 254 -21.23 13.75 7.04
N VAL A 255 -21.48 13.14 5.89
CA VAL A 255 -20.50 13.00 4.81
C VAL A 255 -20.56 14.21 3.88
N ARG A 256 -21.78 14.62 3.53
CA ARG A 256 -22.08 15.77 2.67
C ARG A 256 -23.49 16.26 2.97
N GLU A 257 -23.68 17.56 2.95
CA GLU A 257 -25.00 18.17 2.98
C GLU A 257 -25.00 19.38 2.04
N ALA A 258 -25.83 19.35 1.01
CA ALA A 258 -25.97 20.41 0.03
C ALA A 258 -27.35 20.33 -0.65
N ASP A 259 -27.92 21.46 -1.01
CA ASP A 259 -29.18 21.57 -1.80
C ASP A 259 -30.35 20.78 -1.21
N GLY A 260 -30.45 20.68 0.11
CA GLY A 260 -31.52 19.92 0.79
C GLY A 260 -31.35 18.40 0.78
N ILE A 261 -30.23 17.91 0.26
CA ILE A 261 -29.87 16.49 0.27
C ILE A 261 -28.72 16.28 1.23
N ALA A 262 -28.86 15.30 2.11
CA ALA A 262 -27.80 14.88 3.04
C ALA A 262 -27.37 13.44 2.78
N LEU A 263 -26.04 13.21 2.72
CA LEU A 263 -25.42 11.90 2.78
C LEU A 263 -24.86 11.71 4.18
N VAL A 264 -25.36 10.73 4.91
CA VAL A 264 -24.93 10.40 6.27
C VAL A 264 -24.38 8.99 6.33
N SER A 265 -23.33 8.79 7.13
CA SER A 265 -22.76 7.48 7.45
C SER A 265 -23.15 7.10 8.88
N LEU A 266 -23.80 5.97 9.06
CA LEU A 266 -24.30 5.46 10.33
C LEU A 266 -23.47 4.24 10.76
N GLU A 267 -22.97 4.23 11.98
CA GLU A 267 -22.31 3.05 12.56
C GLU A 267 -23.37 1.98 12.89
N GLY A 268 -23.21 0.78 12.33
CA GLY A 268 -24.12 -0.34 12.54
C GLY A 268 -23.95 -1.43 11.49
N SER A 269 -24.45 -2.64 11.81
CA SER A 269 -24.41 -3.75 10.85
C SER A 269 -25.13 -3.38 9.55
N PRO A 270 -24.53 -3.63 8.37
CA PRO A 270 -25.18 -3.44 7.07
C PRO A 270 -26.52 -4.19 6.94
N ASP A 271 -26.75 -5.21 7.72
CA ASP A 271 -28.01 -5.98 7.75
C ASP A 271 -29.17 -5.18 8.37
N LEU A 272 -28.89 -4.09 9.06
CA LEU A 272 -29.90 -3.18 9.61
C LEU A 272 -30.49 -2.21 8.59
N ARG A 273 -29.96 -2.16 7.35
CA ARG A 273 -30.47 -1.27 6.28
C ARG A 273 -31.99 -1.29 6.12
N PRO A 274 -32.67 -2.47 6.07
CA PRO A 274 -34.13 -2.50 5.94
C PRO A 274 -34.85 -1.84 7.14
N LYS A 275 -34.29 -1.95 8.34
CA LYS A 275 -34.84 -1.32 9.55
C LYS A 275 -34.64 0.18 9.55
N VAL A 276 -33.44 0.63 9.15
CA VAL A 276 -33.12 2.06 9.02
C VAL A 276 -33.97 2.71 7.93
N ALA A 277 -34.07 2.08 6.75
CA ALA A 277 -34.92 2.58 5.67
C ALA A 277 -36.37 2.75 6.13
N ARG A 278 -36.93 1.76 6.80
CA ARG A 278 -38.31 1.82 7.34
C ARG A 278 -38.48 2.93 8.36
N ALA A 279 -37.52 3.08 9.27
CA ALA A 279 -37.58 4.13 10.30
C ALA A 279 -37.57 5.54 9.67
N LEU A 280 -36.72 5.78 8.68
CA LEU A 280 -36.63 7.07 7.96
C LEU A 280 -37.94 7.38 7.23
N VAL A 281 -38.44 6.46 6.41
CA VAL A 281 -39.67 6.66 5.63
C VAL A 281 -40.90 6.83 6.52
N GLN A 282 -41.02 6.05 7.60
CA GLN A 282 -42.14 6.18 8.56
C GLN A 282 -42.15 7.53 9.30
N ASN A 283 -40.99 8.18 9.42
CA ASN A 283 -40.87 9.52 10.02
C ASN A 283 -40.86 10.65 8.99
N GLY A 284 -41.32 10.38 7.76
CA GLY A 284 -41.53 11.37 6.72
C GLY A 284 -40.21 11.91 6.11
N ILE A 285 -39.17 11.10 6.08
CA ILE A 285 -37.93 11.41 5.38
C ILE A 285 -37.91 10.68 4.05
N ASP A 286 -37.72 11.41 2.96
CA ASP A 286 -37.54 10.84 1.63
C ASP A 286 -36.16 10.23 1.52
N LEU A 287 -36.12 8.89 1.45
CA LEU A 287 -34.92 8.10 1.29
C LEU A 287 -34.56 8.00 -0.19
N LEU A 288 -33.44 8.58 -0.60
CA LEU A 288 -32.96 8.57 -1.98
C LEU A 288 -32.09 7.33 -2.26
N ARG A 289 -31.23 6.97 -1.30
CA ARG A 289 -30.31 5.83 -1.43
C ARG A 289 -29.96 5.26 -0.07
N ILE A 290 -29.82 3.94 0.02
CA ILE A 290 -29.26 3.27 1.20
C ILE A 290 -28.36 2.12 0.74
N ASP A 291 -27.09 2.23 1.13
CA ASP A 291 -26.05 1.25 0.76
C ASP A 291 -25.34 0.71 1.99
N ARG A 292 -24.58 -0.37 1.79
CA ARG A 292 -23.50 -0.67 2.71
C ARG A 292 -22.53 0.49 2.63
N GLY A 293 -22.36 1.21 3.73
CA GLY A 293 -21.26 2.13 3.79
C GLY A 293 -20.00 1.31 3.54
N ALA A 294 -19.18 1.75 2.62
CA ALA A 294 -17.82 1.29 2.61
C ALA A 294 -17.32 1.61 4.02
N ALA A 295 -16.98 0.59 4.81
CA ALA A 295 -16.18 0.81 6.00
C ALA A 295 -14.93 1.53 5.45
N ARG A 296 -14.91 2.87 5.55
CA ARG A 296 -13.82 3.63 4.97
C ARG A 296 -12.61 3.27 5.79
N LEU A 297 -11.83 2.32 5.29
CA LEU A 297 -10.46 2.13 5.80
C LEU A 297 -9.76 3.49 5.94
N GLU A 298 -10.12 4.47 5.10
CA GLU A 298 -9.68 5.86 5.21
C GLU A 298 -10.06 6.50 6.55
N SER A 299 -11.30 6.34 7.02
CA SER A 299 -11.72 6.90 8.32
C SER A 299 -11.05 6.17 9.49
N ILE A 300 -10.83 4.88 9.33
CA ILE A 300 -10.12 4.06 10.30
C ILE A 300 -8.63 4.40 10.30
N PHE A 301 -8.04 4.52 9.12
CA PHE A 301 -6.66 4.96 8.95
C PHE A 301 -6.46 6.37 9.52
N LEU A 302 -7.40 7.29 9.30
CA LEU A 302 -7.40 8.62 9.90
C LEU A 302 -7.52 8.56 11.44
N LYS A 303 -8.38 7.72 12.00
CA LYS A 303 -8.46 7.50 13.47
C LYS A 303 -7.14 6.97 14.03
N LEU A 304 -6.55 5.95 13.39
CA LEU A 304 -5.22 5.44 13.77
C LEU A 304 -4.14 6.52 13.67
N THR A 305 -4.29 7.48 12.75
CA THR A 305 -3.32 8.56 12.55
C THR A 305 -3.53 9.75 13.50
N GLN A 306 -4.75 9.95 14.01
CA GLN A 306 -5.10 11.04 14.93
C GLN A 306 -4.67 10.77 16.39
N ASP A 307 -4.40 9.52 16.77
CA ASP A 307 -3.85 9.16 18.07
C ASP A 307 -2.37 9.60 18.25
N LYS A 308 -2.07 10.83 17.82
CA LYS A 308 -0.72 11.42 17.76
C LYS A 308 -0.13 11.83 19.11
N ASP A 309 -0.94 11.91 20.18
CA ASP A 309 -0.54 12.67 21.38
C ASP A 309 -0.18 11.83 22.63
N SER A 310 -0.07 10.52 22.54
CA SER A 310 0.48 9.73 23.65
C SER A 310 2.00 9.54 23.47
N PRO A 311 2.83 10.09 24.35
CA PRO A 311 4.28 9.84 24.33
C PRO A 311 4.53 8.34 24.53
N ARG A 312 5.52 7.81 23.76
CA ARG A 312 6.00 6.44 23.98
C ARG A 312 6.53 6.34 25.43
N ASN A 313 5.81 5.65 26.30
CA ASN A 313 6.42 5.12 27.50
C ASN A 313 7.30 3.94 27.07
N LEU A 314 8.57 4.19 26.85
CA LEU A 314 9.58 3.14 26.72
C LEU A 314 9.76 2.53 28.12
N PRO A 315 9.73 1.20 28.27
CA PRO A 315 10.19 0.57 29.49
C PRO A 315 11.67 0.88 29.65
N GLN A 316 12.05 1.30 30.85
CA GLN A 316 13.44 1.52 31.29
C GLN A 316 14.21 0.21 31.31
#